data_079d0a23c4071e301b1c93a12ee1b5b8
#
_entry.id   079d0a23c4071e301b1c93a12ee1b5b8
#
_cell.length_a   1.000
_cell.length_b   1.000
_cell.length_c   1.000
_cell.angle_alpha   90.00
_cell.angle_beta   90.00
_cell.angle_gamma   90.00
#
_symmetry.space_group_name_H-M   'P 1'
#
loop_
_entity.id
_entity.type
_entity.pdbx_description
1 polymer ?
#
loop_
_entity_poly.entity_id
_entity_poly.type
_entity_poly.pdbx_seq_one_letter_code
_entity_poly.pdbx_strand_id
1 'polypeptide(L)'
;MSDDVQRGLEGVLVAESNLSYIDGDAGKLGYLGYSIGDLAREASYEEVVYLLWHGRLPDAEELESFCTWTAGTRSLDDEILTEIRQLAAADEIPMAALRTIVSALSAYDEDADHEDVTDLDANLRKACRITAK
;
A
#
# COMPACT_ATOMS: atom_id res chain seq x y z
N MET A 1 35.16 20.71 -21.56
CA MET A 1 34.00 19.81 -21.42
C MET A 1 33.55 19.97 -19.99
N SER A 2 32.51 20.76 -19.75
CA SER A 2 31.91 20.89 -18.43
C SER A 2 31.09 19.60 -18.17
N ASP A 3 31.55 18.77 -17.24
CA ASP A 3 30.73 17.71 -16.70
C ASP A 3 29.51 18.35 -16.03
N ASP A 4 28.38 18.33 -16.75
CA ASP A 4 27.10 18.77 -16.24
C ASP A 4 26.60 17.65 -15.31
N VAL A 5 27.06 17.70 -14.07
CA VAL A 5 26.60 16.76 -13.03
C VAL A 5 25.16 17.11 -12.70
N GLN A 6 24.20 16.33 -13.19
CA GLN A 6 22.80 16.45 -12.82
C GLN A 6 22.65 16.28 -11.29
N ARG A 7 22.20 17.32 -10.62
CA ARG A 7 21.94 17.31 -9.18
C ARG A 7 20.48 16.92 -8.94
N GLY A 8 20.27 15.66 -8.53
CA GLY A 8 18.94 15.11 -8.27
C GLY A 8 18.33 14.40 -9.49
N LEU A 9 17.05 14.06 -9.39
CA LEU A 9 16.30 13.28 -10.38
C LEU A 9 15.34 14.17 -11.24
N GLU A 10 15.46 15.48 -11.15
CA GLU A 10 14.62 16.38 -11.94
C GLU A 10 14.86 16.16 -13.45
N GLY A 11 13.78 15.87 -14.19
CA GLY A 11 13.85 15.56 -15.62
C GLY A 11 14.36 14.16 -15.97
N VAL A 12 14.68 13.32 -14.99
CA VAL A 12 15.08 11.92 -15.22
C VAL A 12 13.87 11.00 -15.12
N LEU A 13 13.53 10.35 -16.24
CA LEU A 13 12.51 9.29 -16.24
C LEU A 13 13.10 8.03 -15.59
N VAL A 14 12.60 7.65 -14.44
CA VAL A 14 13.08 6.46 -13.69
C VAL A 14 12.18 5.25 -13.88
N ALA A 15 10.87 5.45 -14.13
CA ALA A 15 9.91 4.38 -14.40
C ALA A 15 8.67 4.96 -15.08
N GLU A 16 7.96 4.11 -15.81
CA GLU A 16 6.60 4.38 -16.27
C GLU A 16 5.62 3.57 -15.43
N SER A 17 4.47 4.15 -15.10
CA SER A 17 3.40 3.49 -14.34
C SER A 17 2.04 3.79 -14.97
N ASN A 18 1.21 2.78 -15.09
CA ASN A 18 -0.19 2.92 -15.51
C ASN A 18 -1.14 3.17 -14.32
N LEU A 19 -0.63 3.11 -13.09
CA LEU A 19 -1.45 3.20 -11.88
C LEU A 19 -1.96 4.61 -11.62
N SER A 20 -1.14 5.64 -11.91
CA SER A 20 -1.51 7.01 -11.60
C SER A 20 -1.05 8.00 -12.66
N TYR A 21 -1.81 9.08 -12.79
CA TYR A 21 -1.47 10.26 -13.57
C TYR A 21 -1.51 11.48 -12.67
N ILE A 22 -0.46 12.31 -12.73
CA ILE A 22 -0.34 13.54 -11.96
C ILE A 22 -0.01 14.68 -12.92
N ASP A 23 -0.83 15.73 -12.87
CA ASP A 23 -0.56 17.02 -13.48
C ASP A 23 -0.56 18.09 -12.37
N GLY A 24 0.63 18.42 -11.90
CA GLY A 24 0.81 19.36 -10.78
C GLY A 24 0.40 20.79 -11.15
N ASP A 25 0.58 21.20 -12.40
CA ASP A 25 0.24 22.54 -12.87
C ASP A 25 -1.29 22.72 -12.97
N ALA A 26 -2.00 21.69 -13.43
CA ALA A 26 -3.45 21.68 -13.48
C ALA A 26 -4.11 21.20 -12.20
N GLY A 27 -3.35 20.75 -11.19
CA GLY A 27 -3.87 20.20 -9.94
C GLY A 27 -4.69 18.92 -10.13
N LYS A 28 -4.32 18.08 -11.11
CA LYS A 28 -5.05 16.86 -11.44
C LYS A 28 -4.29 15.62 -10.97
N LEU A 29 -5.02 14.74 -10.32
CA LEU A 29 -4.58 13.39 -9.97
C LEU A 29 -5.65 12.40 -10.41
N GLY A 30 -5.23 11.31 -11.03
CA GLY A 30 -6.10 10.20 -11.40
C GLY A 30 -5.45 8.85 -11.11
N TYR A 31 -6.26 7.87 -10.76
CA TYR A 31 -5.86 6.47 -10.63
C TYR A 31 -6.56 5.64 -11.71
N LEU A 32 -5.78 4.96 -12.57
CA LEU A 32 -6.29 4.08 -13.62
C LEU A 32 -7.42 4.70 -14.47
N GLY A 33 -7.32 6.01 -14.74
CA GLY A 33 -8.30 6.76 -15.53
C GLY A 33 -9.43 7.41 -14.74
N TYR A 34 -9.59 7.10 -13.45
CA TYR A 34 -10.58 7.73 -12.57
C TYR A 34 -9.98 8.98 -11.92
N SER A 35 -10.75 10.07 -11.86
CA SER A 35 -10.33 11.27 -11.13
C SER A 35 -10.32 10.99 -9.64
N ILE A 36 -9.29 11.50 -8.92
CA ILE A 36 -9.24 11.35 -7.45
C ILE A 36 -10.45 11.99 -6.76
N GLY A 37 -10.98 13.07 -7.32
CA GLY A 37 -12.16 13.73 -6.78
C GLY A 37 -13.43 12.85 -6.86
N ASP A 38 -13.58 12.04 -7.90
CA ASP A 38 -14.70 11.13 -8.05
C ASP A 38 -14.53 9.92 -7.13
N LEU A 39 -13.32 9.31 -7.10
CA LEU A 39 -13.02 8.23 -6.17
C LEU A 39 -13.24 8.63 -4.71
N ALA A 40 -12.82 9.82 -4.31
CA ALA A 40 -12.99 10.29 -2.93
C ALA A 40 -14.46 10.56 -2.53
N ARG A 41 -15.34 10.83 -3.50
CA ARG A 41 -16.76 11.08 -3.24
C ARG A 41 -17.63 9.82 -3.29
N GLU A 42 -17.28 8.88 -4.17
CA GLU A 42 -18.20 7.82 -4.59
C GLU A 42 -17.67 6.41 -4.32
N ALA A 43 -16.36 6.25 -4.09
CA ALA A 43 -15.77 4.95 -3.82
C ALA A 43 -15.38 4.80 -2.34
N SER A 44 -15.50 3.59 -1.81
CA SER A 44 -14.94 3.19 -0.52
C SER A 44 -13.43 3.01 -0.62
N TYR A 45 -12.75 2.96 0.54
CA TYR A 45 -11.33 2.64 0.62
C TYR A 45 -11.01 1.28 -0.03
N GLU A 46 -11.82 0.28 0.26
CA GLU A 46 -11.66 -1.08 -0.25
C GLU A 46 -11.83 -1.15 -1.77
N GLU A 47 -12.75 -0.38 -2.35
CA GLU A 47 -12.89 -0.27 -3.81
C GLU A 47 -11.66 0.34 -4.46
N VAL A 48 -11.05 1.36 -3.84
CA VAL A 48 -9.84 1.99 -4.37
C VAL A 48 -8.64 1.05 -4.24
N VAL A 49 -8.50 0.32 -3.14
CA VAL A 49 -7.45 -0.70 -2.99
C VAL A 49 -7.62 -1.79 -4.05
N TYR A 50 -8.84 -2.28 -4.24
CA TYR A 50 -9.16 -3.27 -5.27
C TYR A 50 -8.80 -2.75 -6.67
N LEU A 51 -9.20 -1.52 -6.98
CA LEU A 51 -8.86 -0.86 -8.25
C LEU A 51 -7.36 -0.86 -8.51
N LEU A 52 -6.56 -0.46 -7.52
CA LEU A 52 -5.10 -0.37 -7.68
C LEU A 52 -4.42 -1.74 -7.81
N TRP A 53 -4.98 -2.79 -7.19
CA TRP A 53 -4.40 -4.13 -7.25
C TRP A 53 -4.86 -4.93 -8.47
N HIS A 54 -6.10 -4.75 -8.90
CA HIS A 54 -6.72 -5.53 -10.00
C HIS A 54 -6.90 -4.75 -11.31
N GLY A 55 -6.60 -3.44 -11.32
CA GLY A 55 -6.67 -2.60 -12.52
C GLY A 55 -8.09 -2.15 -12.90
N ARG A 56 -9.11 -2.47 -12.10
CA ARG A 56 -10.52 -2.12 -12.30
C ARG A 56 -11.28 -2.04 -10.99
N LEU A 57 -12.41 -1.35 -10.97
CA LEU A 57 -13.32 -1.40 -9.83
C LEU A 57 -13.97 -2.79 -9.70
N PRO A 58 -14.25 -3.25 -8.46
CA PRO A 58 -14.96 -4.50 -8.21
C PRO A 58 -16.45 -4.38 -8.56
N ASP A 59 -17.08 -5.50 -8.88
CA ASP A 59 -18.52 -5.61 -8.78
C ASP A 59 -18.96 -5.83 -7.32
N ALA A 60 -20.27 -5.94 -7.06
CA ALA A 60 -20.80 -6.02 -5.70
C ALA A 60 -20.37 -7.32 -4.96
N GLU A 61 -20.30 -8.45 -5.67
CA GLU A 61 -19.90 -9.75 -5.11
C GLU A 61 -18.38 -9.79 -4.83
N GLU A 62 -17.61 -9.24 -5.74
CA GLU A 62 -16.16 -9.09 -5.58
C GLU A 62 -15.81 -8.17 -4.41
N LEU A 63 -16.52 -7.04 -4.28
CA LEU A 63 -16.32 -6.12 -3.17
C LEU A 63 -16.63 -6.78 -1.83
N GLU A 64 -17.76 -7.49 -1.71
CA GLU A 64 -18.12 -8.22 -0.49
C GLU A 64 -17.07 -9.26 -0.12
N SER A 65 -16.61 -10.03 -1.09
CA SER A 65 -15.56 -11.03 -0.92
C SER A 65 -14.24 -10.39 -0.50
N PHE A 66 -13.85 -9.28 -1.13
CA PHE A 66 -12.63 -8.54 -0.82
C PHE A 66 -12.67 -7.93 0.58
N CYS A 67 -13.79 -7.31 0.97
CA CYS A 67 -13.98 -6.78 2.32
C CYS A 67 -13.91 -7.89 3.39
N THR A 68 -14.51 -9.04 3.12
CA THR A 68 -14.44 -10.20 4.02
C THR A 68 -13.01 -10.71 4.17
N TRP A 69 -12.29 -10.83 3.07
CA TRP A 69 -10.89 -11.26 3.09
C TRP A 69 -9.99 -10.28 3.85
N THR A 70 -10.07 -8.98 3.56
CA THR A 70 -9.27 -7.96 4.25
C THR A 70 -9.62 -7.87 5.74
N ALA A 71 -10.90 -7.96 6.10
CA ALA A 71 -11.33 -7.95 7.49
C ALA A 71 -10.78 -9.18 8.26
N GLY A 72 -10.74 -10.35 7.62
CA GLY A 72 -10.19 -11.57 8.21
C GLY A 72 -8.69 -11.53 8.49
N THR A 73 -7.95 -10.63 7.85
CA THR A 73 -6.49 -10.50 8.01
C THR A 73 -6.05 -9.42 8.99
N ARG A 74 -6.98 -8.70 9.64
CA ARG A 74 -6.68 -7.58 10.55
C ARG A 74 -6.13 -7.97 11.92
N SER A 75 -6.19 -9.26 12.28
CA SER A 75 -5.69 -9.71 13.57
C SER A 75 -4.17 -9.58 13.65
N LEU A 76 -3.69 -9.09 14.79
CA LEU A 76 -2.26 -9.02 15.10
C LEU A 76 -1.90 -10.11 16.11
N ASP A 77 -0.69 -10.62 15.99
CA ASP A 77 -0.11 -11.54 16.96
C ASP A 77 0.11 -10.84 18.32
N ASP A 78 0.02 -11.58 19.43
CA ASP A 78 0.14 -11.01 20.77
C ASP A 78 1.50 -10.37 21.01
N GLU A 79 2.55 -10.87 20.38
CA GLU A 79 3.90 -10.32 20.41
C GLU A 79 3.94 -8.92 19.77
N ILE A 80 3.33 -8.76 18.61
CA ILE A 80 3.20 -7.46 17.91
C ILE A 80 2.40 -6.47 18.77
N LEU A 81 1.29 -6.91 19.36
CA LEU A 81 0.51 -6.08 20.28
C LEU A 81 1.31 -5.66 21.51
N THR A 82 2.20 -6.53 21.99
CA THR A 82 3.08 -6.23 23.11
C THR A 82 4.12 -5.19 22.72
N GLU A 83 4.72 -5.31 21.55
CA GLU A 83 5.68 -4.34 21.02
C GLU A 83 5.05 -2.95 20.81
N ILE A 84 3.83 -2.90 20.25
CA ILE A 84 3.07 -1.65 20.12
C ILE A 84 2.88 -0.98 21.50
N ARG A 85 2.51 -1.75 22.53
CA ARG A 85 2.35 -1.20 23.89
C ARG A 85 3.65 -0.70 24.49
N GLN A 86 4.77 -1.36 24.21
CA GLN A 86 6.10 -0.93 24.67
C GLN A 86 6.54 0.38 24.00
N LEU A 87 6.35 0.50 22.69
CA LEU A 87 6.64 1.73 21.95
C LEU A 87 5.77 2.90 22.45
N ALA A 88 4.49 2.64 22.67
CA ALA A 88 3.57 3.64 23.22
C ALA A 88 3.97 4.06 24.65
N ALA A 89 4.41 3.12 25.49
CA ALA A 89 4.88 3.42 26.86
C ALA A 89 6.20 4.19 26.88
N ALA A 90 7.02 4.07 25.82
CA ALA A 90 8.26 4.81 25.63
C ALA A 90 8.03 6.21 25.00
N ASP A 91 6.78 6.60 24.77
CA ASP A 91 6.40 7.85 24.11
C ASP A 91 7.02 8.03 22.71
N GLU A 92 7.13 6.90 21.96
CA GLU A 92 7.73 6.89 20.62
C GLU A 92 6.84 7.66 19.63
N ILE A 93 7.48 8.36 18.68
CA ILE A 93 6.79 9.11 17.63
C ILE A 93 5.94 8.14 16.80
N PRO A 94 4.63 8.42 16.54
CA PRO A 94 3.71 7.48 15.88
C PRO A 94 4.23 6.94 14.55
N MET A 95 4.86 7.77 13.73
CA MET A 95 5.42 7.32 12.44
C MET A 95 6.64 6.40 12.60
N ALA A 96 7.45 6.59 13.65
CA ALA A 96 8.56 5.71 13.96
C ALA A 96 8.07 4.37 14.51
N ALA A 97 7.05 4.41 15.38
CA ALA A 97 6.37 3.21 15.87
C ALA A 97 5.75 2.41 14.71
N LEU A 98 4.99 3.06 13.82
CA LEU A 98 4.40 2.42 12.64
C LEU A 98 5.47 1.74 11.77
N ARG A 99 6.56 2.43 11.45
CA ARG A 99 7.66 1.86 10.65
C ARG A 99 8.27 0.63 11.32
N THR A 100 8.48 0.68 12.64
CA THR A 100 9.05 -0.43 13.42
C THR A 100 8.12 -1.64 13.37
N ILE A 101 6.83 -1.43 13.64
CA ILE A 101 5.83 -2.51 13.63
C ILE A 101 5.66 -3.12 12.25
N VAL A 102 5.55 -2.31 11.19
CA VAL A 102 5.47 -2.84 9.81
C VAL A 102 6.69 -3.69 9.46
N SER A 103 7.90 -3.30 9.91
CA SER A 103 9.10 -4.13 9.72
C SER A 103 9.05 -5.42 10.53
N ALA A 104 8.51 -5.39 11.76
CA ALA A 104 8.40 -6.57 12.62
C ALA A 104 7.38 -7.58 12.10
N LEU A 105 6.33 -7.14 11.37
CA LEU A 105 5.31 -8.02 10.79
C LEU A 105 5.90 -9.13 9.91
N SER A 106 7.06 -8.91 9.29
CA SER A 106 7.71 -9.91 8.45
C SER A 106 8.09 -11.18 9.21
N ALA A 107 8.35 -11.09 10.52
CA ALA A 107 8.68 -12.25 11.35
C ALA A 107 7.46 -13.17 11.62
N TYR A 108 6.26 -12.67 11.35
CA TYR A 108 4.97 -13.36 11.58
C TYR A 108 4.19 -13.58 10.28
N ASP A 109 4.81 -13.27 9.12
CA ASP A 109 4.16 -13.47 7.83
C ASP A 109 4.51 -14.85 7.26
N GLU A 110 3.48 -15.64 6.97
CA GLU A 110 3.63 -17.01 6.45
C GLU A 110 4.28 -17.09 5.06
N ASP A 111 4.22 -16.00 4.30
CA ASP A 111 4.88 -15.89 2.99
C ASP A 111 6.21 -15.10 3.07
N ALA A 112 6.76 -14.82 4.26
CA ALA A 112 7.98 -13.99 4.43
C ALA A 112 9.17 -14.53 3.61
N ASP A 113 9.35 -15.84 3.62
CA ASP A 113 10.45 -16.53 2.93
C ASP A 113 10.15 -16.84 1.45
N HIS A 114 8.99 -16.42 0.94
CA HIS A 114 8.63 -16.62 -0.45
C HIS A 114 9.41 -15.66 -1.35
N GLU A 115 10.40 -16.19 -2.09
CA GLU A 115 11.35 -15.39 -2.87
C GLU A 115 10.90 -15.07 -4.30
N ASP A 116 9.90 -15.78 -4.84
CA ASP A 116 9.42 -15.53 -6.19
C ASP A 116 8.59 -14.26 -6.27
N VAL A 117 9.25 -13.17 -6.67
CA VAL A 117 8.61 -11.85 -6.84
C VAL A 117 7.61 -11.80 -8.02
N THR A 118 7.56 -12.84 -8.84
CA THR A 118 6.60 -12.93 -9.96
C THR A 118 5.32 -13.68 -9.60
N ASP A 119 5.26 -14.31 -8.43
CA ASP A 119 4.05 -14.93 -7.89
C ASP A 119 3.07 -13.85 -7.41
N LEU A 120 2.12 -13.52 -8.27
CA LEU A 120 1.13 -12.48 -8.00
C LEU A 120 0.20 -12.84 -6.83
N ASP A 121 -0.13 -14.10 -6.66
CA ASP A 121 -1.03 -14.54 -5.57
C ASP A 121 -0.35 -14.39 -4.20
N ALA A 122 0.92 -14.78 -4.09
CA ALA A 122 1.70 -14.56 -2.87
C ALA A 122 1.88 -13.05 -2.58
N ASN A 123 2.15 -12.26 -3.61
CA ASN A 123 2.29 -10.81 -3.47
C ASN A 123 0.98 -10.15 -3.01
N LEU A 124 -0.17 -10.56 -3.55
CA LEU A 124 -1.48 -10.05 -3.11
C LEU A 124 -1.81 -10.44 -1.66
N ARG A 125 -1.50 -11.68 -1.24
CA ARG A 125 -1.66 -12.08 0.17
C ARG A 125 -0.81 -11.24 1.11
N LYS A 126 0.48 -11.02 0.78
CA LYS A 126 1.38 -10.13 1.54
C LYS A 126 0.85 -8.71 1.60
N ALA A 127 0.46 -8.15 0.44
CA ALA A 127 -0.10 -6.81 0.35
C ALA A 127 -1.36 -6.66 1.21
N CYS A 128 -2.26 -7.65 1.18
CA CYS A 128 -3.46 -7.67 2.01
C CYS A 128 -3.10 -7.61 3.50
N ARG A 129 -2.19 -8.47 3.96
CA ARG A 129 -1.78 -8.52 5.38
C ARG A 129 -1.12 -7.22 5.83
N ILE A 130 -0.23 -6.64 5.03
CA ILE A 130 0.43 -5.37 5.36
C ILE A 130 -0.57 -4.20 5.38
N THR A 131 -1.55 -4.21 4.46
CA THR A 131 -2.53 -3.12 4.35
C THR A 131 -3.63 -3.21 5.41
N ALA A 132 -4.01 -4.43 5.81
CA ALA A 132 -5.12 -4.67 6.74
C ALA A 132 -4.71 -4.60 8.21
N LYS A 133 -3.46 -4.94 8.55
CA LYS A 133 -2.90 -4.90 9.90
C LYS A 133 -2.43 -3.51 10.29
#